data_73d23e99d7e3a8cf2b528c19dbde88e8
#
_entry.id   73d23e99d7e3a8cf2b528c19dbde88e8
#
_cell.length_a   1.000
_cell.length_b   1.000
_cell.length_c   1.000
_cell.angle_alpha   90.00
_cell.angle_beta   90.00
_cell.angle_gamma   90.00
#
_symmetry.space_group_name_H-M   'P 1'
#
loop_
_entity.id
_entity.type
_entity.pdbx_description
1 polymer ?
#
loop_
_entity_poly.entity_id
_entity_poly.type
_entity_poly.pdbx_seq_one_letter_code
_entity_poly.pdbx_strand_id
1 'polypeptide(L)'
;MYDVIIIGAGVAGSASARELSRYQAKICVLEKEEDVCCGTSKANSAIVHAGYDAAEGSLMAKLNVRGNEMMEQLSKDLDLSLIHI
;
A
#
# COMPACT_ATOMS: atom_id res chain seq x y z
N MET A 1 10.51 23.24 5.40
CA MET A 1 10.19 22.77 4.02
C MET A 1 10.18 21.25 3.98
N TYR A 2 9.21 20.67 3.30
CA TYR A 2 9.13 19.22 3.14
C TYR A 2 9.90 18.75 1.91
N ASP A 3 10.57 17.62 2.03
CA ASP A 3 11.27 16.99 0.90
C ASP A 3 10.30 16.24 -0.02
N VAL A 4 9.26 15.64 0.58
CA VAL A 4 8.23 14.88 -0.15
C VAL A 4 6.87 15.23 0.41
N ILE A 5 5.91 15.44 -0.49
CA ILE A 5 4.50 15.60 -0.15
C ILE A 5 3.72 14.49 -0.82
N ILE A 6 2.98 13.72 -0.02
CA ILE A 6 2.14 12.62 -0.49
C ILE A 6 0.70 13.09 -0.41
N ILE A 7 0.01 13.07 -1.53
CA ILE A 7 -1.40 13.45 -1.61
C ILE A 7 -2.24 12.19 -1.56
N GLY A 8 -2.99 12.06 -0.48
CA GLY A 8 -3.83 10.90 -0.22
C GLY A 8 -3.23 9.95 0.81
N ALA A 9 -4.00 9.62 1.83
CA ALA A 9 -3.62 8.70 2.91
C ALA A 9 -4.38 7.37 2.83
N GLY A 10 -4.61 6.87 1.62
CA GLY A 10 -5.04 5.50 1.37
C GLY A 10 -3.87 4.55 1.56
N VAL A 11 -4.04 3.28 1.20
CA VAL A 11 -3.01 2.27 1.39
C VAL A 11 -1.72 2.60 0.64
N ALA A 12 -1.83 3.10 -0.60
CA ALA A 12 -0.66 3.44 -1.41
C ALA A 12 0.13 4.61 -0.81
N GLY A 13 -0.56 5.69 -0.44
CA GLY A 13 0.08 6.86 0.17
C GLY A 13 0.69 6.55 1.52
N SER A 14 -0.04 5.82 2.36
CA SER A 14 0.42 5.43 3.70
C SER A 14 1.62 4.47 3.63
N ALA A 15 1.59 3.49 2.73
CA ALA A 15 2.71 2.57 2.53
C ALA A 15 3.94 3.28 1.98
N SER A 16 3.75 4.24 1.07
CA SER A 16 4.85 5.07 0.55
C SER A 16 5.48 5.90 1.65
N ALA A 17 4.67 6.52 2.51
CA ALA A 17 5.16 7.29 3.66
C ALA A 17 5.96 6.41 4.62
N ARG A 18 5.47 5.20 4.89
CA ARG A 18 6.18 4.23 5.75
C ARG A 18 7.56 3.88 5.18
N GLU A 19 7.63 3.56 3.90
CA GLU A 19 8.92 3.26 3.25
C GLU A 19 9.86 4.45 3.27
N LEU A 20 9.38 5.65 2.92
CA LEU A 20 10.18 6.86 2.91
C LEU A 20 10.63 7.28 4.31
N SER A 21 9.92 6.88 5.36
CA SER A 21 10.29 7.20 6.74
C SER A 21 11.63 6.58 7.17
N ARG A 22 12.14 5.62 6.41
CA ARG A 22 13.46 5.00 6.66
C ARG A 22 14.62 5.92 6.27
N TYR A 23 14.34 7.01 5.55
CA TYR A 23 15.33 7.95 5.06
C TYR A 23 15.27 9.24 5.88
N GLN A 24 16.36 10.02 5.84
CA GLN A 24 16.40 11.35 6.48
C GLN A 24 15.71 12.36 5.58
N ALA A 25 14.39 12.33 5.54
CA ALA A 25 13.58 13.21 4.73
C ALA A 25 12.39 13.71 5.52
N LYS A 26 11.97 14.94 5.27
CA LYS A 26 10.74 15.51 5.84
C LYS A 26 9.60 15.18 4.91
N ILE A 27 8.65 14.38 5.40
CA ILE A 27 7.54 13.89 4.61
C ILE A 27 6.23 14.45 5.18
N CYS A 28 5.37 14.93 4.28
CA CYS A 28 4.04 15.40 4.62
C CYS A 28 3.01 14.57 3.85
N VAL A 29 2.00 14.07 4.54
CA VAL A 29 0.88 13.37 3.92
C VAL A 29 -0.36 14.25 4.06
N LEU A 30 -0.98 14.58 2.93
CA LEU A 30 -2.19 15.40 2.88
C LEU A 30 -3.39 14.51 2.55
N GLU A 31 -4.42 14.57 3.38
CA GLU A 31 -5.66 13.84 3.18
C GLU A 31 -6.85 14.81 3.22
N LYS A 32 -7.73 14.71 2.22
CA LYS A 32 -8.91 15.58 2.13
C LYS A 32 -10.06 15.17 3.07
N GLU A 33 -10.09 13.92 3.48
CA GLU A 33 -11.13 13.40 4.38
C GLU A 33 -10.71 13.55 5.84
N GLU A 34 -11.61 13.24 6.76
CA GLU A 34 -11.37 13.39 8.19
C GLU A 34 -10.33 12.41 8.74
N ASP A 35 -10.14 11.27 8.07
CA ASP A 35 -9.25 10.21 8.52
C ASP A 35 -8.57 9.53 7.33
N VAL A 36 -7.59 8.68 7.63
CA VAL A 36 -6.90 7.88 6.63
C VAL A 36 -7.84 6.81 6.06
N CYS A 37 -7.56 6.37 4.83
CA CYS A 37 -8.22 5.23 4.20
C CYS A 37 -9.75 5.36 4.07
N CYS A 38 -10.29 6.58 3.95
CA CYS A 38 -11.73 6.79 3.77
C CYS A 38 -12.26 6.51 2.36
N GLY A 39 -11.38 6.33 1.39
CA GLY A 39 -11.74 6.06 0.00
C GLY A 39 -11.71 4.59 -0.39
N THR A 40 -11.11 4.31 -1.55
CA THR A 40 -11.01 2.96 -2.13
C THR A 40 -10.39 1.93 -1.18
N SER A 41 -9.40 2.35 -0.38
CA SER A 41 -8.73 1.43 0.57
C SER A 41 -9.65 0.90 1.66
N LYS A 42 -10.74 1.61 1.97
CA LYS A 42 -11.76 1.14 2.91
C LYS A 42 -12.77 0.23 2.23
N ALA A 43 -13.03 0.47 0.95
CA ALA A 43 -14.09 -0.17 0.17
C ALA A 43 -13.52 -1.21 -0.81
N ASN A 44 -12.92 -2.27 -0.27
CA ASN A 44 -12.35 -3.34 -1.10
C ASN A 44 -12.68 -4.71 -0.48
N SER A 45 -12.39 -5.78 -1.22
CA SER A 45 -12.71 -7.15 -0.81
C SER A 45 -11.65 -7.79 0.09
N ALA A 46 -10.57 -7.08 0.38
CA ALA A 46 -9.46 -7.56 1.22
C ALA A 46 -8.83 -8.87 0.73
N ILE A 47 -8.67 -9.02 -0.58
CA ILE A 47 -8.06 -10.20 -1.21
C ILE A 47 -6.65 -9.85 -1.65
N VAL A 48 -5.67 -10.67 -1.24
CA VAL A 48 -4.31 -10.58 -1.76
C VAL A 48 -4.25 -11.40 -3.05
N HIS A 49 -4.25 -10.70 -4.18
CA HIS A 49 -4.27 -11.33 -5.50
C HIS A 49 -2.91 -11.93 -5.85
N ALA A 50 -2.95 -13.11 -6.50
CA ALA A 50 -1.73 -13.83 -6.89
C ALA A 50 -1.20 -13.43 -8.29
N GLY A 51 -1.86 -12.50 -8.97
CA GLY A 51 -1.42 -12.00 -10.27
C GLY A 51 -2.25 -12.45 -11.46
N TYR A 52 -3.35 -13.16 -11.25
CA TYR A 52 -4.16 -13.71 -12.36
C TYR A 52 -5.04 -12.69 -13.05
N ASP A 53 -5.45 -11.62 -12.34
CA ASP A 53 -6.40 -10.65 -12.87
C ASP A 53 -5.77 -9.62 -13.80
N ALA A 54 -4.47 -9.41 -13.72
CA ALA A 54 -3.77 -8.44 -14.55
C ALA A 54 -3.29 -9.07 -15.86
N ALA A 55 -3.23 -8.24 -16.92
CA ALA A 55 -2.73 -8.70 -18.22
C ALA A 55 -1.28 -9.19 -18.09
N GLU A 56 -0.99 -10.36 -18.67
CA GLU A 56 0.33 -10.97 -18.63
C GLU A 56 1.40 -10.01 -19.19
N GLY A 57 2.53 -9.91 -18.49
CA GLY A 57 3.63 -9.04 -18.88
C GLY A 57 3.43 -7.56 -18.57
N SER A 58 2.27 -7.15 -18.08
CA SER A 58 2.01 -5.76 -17.71
C SER A 58 2.74 -5.38 -16.42
N LEU A 59 2.95 -4.07 -16.22
CA LEU A 59 3.50 -3.56 -14.95
C LEU A 59 2.58 -3.93 -13.77
N MET A 60 1.26 -3.87 -13.99
CA MET A 60 0.27 -4.26 -12.99
C MET A 60 0.47 -5.71 -12.53
N ALA A 61 0.69 -6.63 -13.47
CA ALA A 61 0.95 -8.04 -13.15
C ALA A 61 2.24 -8.21 -12.38
N LYS A 62 3.32 -7.54 -12.80
CA LYS A 62 4.63 -7.59 -12.12
C LYS A 62 4.54 -7.09 -10.69
N LEU A 63 3.90 -5.96 -10.48
CA LEU A 63 3.74 -5.36 -9.16
C LEU A 63 2.78 -6.18 -8.28
N ASN A 64 1.75 -6.77 -8.88
CA ASN A 64 0.83 -7.63 -8.15
C ASN A 64 1.54 -8.87 -7.59
N VAL A 65 2.33 -9.56 -8.42
CA VAL A 65 3.12 -10.72 -7.98
C VAL A 65 4.11 -10.31 -6.88
N ARG A 66 4.83 -9.22 -7.08
CA ARG A 66 5.78 -8.72 -6.08
C ARG A 66 5.09 -8.34 -4.77
N GLY A 67 3.95 -7.68 -4.85
CA GLY A 67 3.16 -7.32 -3.67
C GLY A 67 2.67 -8.55 -2.91
N ASN A 68 2.21 -9.57 -3.64
CA ASN A 68 1.80 -10.83 -3.05
C ASN A 68 2.95 -11.48 -2.27
N GLU A 69 4.15 -11.52 -2.85
CA GLU A 69 5.34 -12.06 -2.20
C GLU A 69 5.70 -11.30 -0.91
N MET A 70 5.48 -10.00 -0.90
CA MET A 70 5.78 -9.13 0.25
C MET A 70 4.77 -9.26 1.39
N MET A 71 3.56 -9.74 1.13
CA MET A 71 2.47 -9.72 2.12
C MET A 71 2.76 -10.56 3.35
N GLU A 72 3.49 -11.65 3.23
CA GLU A 72 3.82 -12.48 4.40
C GLU A 72 4.64 -11.68 5.42
N GLN A 73 5.67 -10.99 4.97
CA GLN A 73 6.49 -10.15 5.85
C GLN A 73 5.73 -8.91 6.34
N LEU A 74 4.96 -8.28 5.45
CA LEU A 74 4.14 -7.13 5.82
C LEU A 74 3.09 -7.50 6.87
N SER A 75 2.51 -8.69 6.79
CA SER A 75 1.53 -9.13 7.79
C SER A 75 2.15 -9.22 9.19
N LYS A 76 3.41 -9.62 9.27
CA LYS A 76 4.15 -9.64 10.53
C LYS A 76 4.50 -8.23 11.01
N ASP A 77 5.01 -7.39 10.11
CA ASP A 77 5.43 -6.02 10.44
C ASP A 77 4.26 -5.15 10.89
N LEU A 78 3.08 -5.35 10.28
CA LEU A 78 1.90 -4.53 10.52
C LEU A 78 0.83 -5.22 11.37
N ASP A 79 1.12 -6.40 11.89
CA ASP A 79 0.18 -7.20 12.70
C ASP A 79 -1.14 -7.45 11.98
N LEU A 80 -1.05 -7.88 10.72
CA LEU A 80 -2.19 -8.23 9.89
C LEU A 80 -2.43 -9.73 9.90
N SER A 81 -3.70 -10.14 9.84
CA SER A 81 -4.06 -11.54 9.73
C SER A 81 -4.18 -11.95 8.26
N LEU A 82 -3.49 -13.01 7.85
CA LEU A 82 -3.62 -13.61 6.53
C LEU A 82 -4.32 -14.97 6.65
N ILE A 83 -5.32 -15.18 5.81
CA ILE A 83 -6.06 -16.45 5.74
C ILE A 83 -5.79 -17.07 4.38
N HIS A 84 -5.42 -18.33 4.40
CA HIS A 84 -5.28 -19.14 3.18
C HIS A 84 -6.55 -19.91 2.92
N ILE A 85 -7.07 -19.80 1.71
CA ILE A 85 -8.30 -20.47 1.28
C ILE A 85 -7.96 -21.65 0.37
#